data_8e321655be2fb1c312e144ad720dd53e
#
_entry.id   8e321655be2fb1c312e144ad720dd53e
#
_cell.length_a   1.000
_cell.length_b   1.000
_cell.length_c   1.000
_cell.angle_alpha   90.00
_cell.angle_beta   90.00
_cell.angle_gamma   90.00
#
_symmetry.space_group_name_H-M   'P 1'
#
loop_
_entity.id
_entity.type
_entity.pdbx_description
1 polymer ?
#
loop_
_entity_poly.entity_id
_entity_poly.type
_entity_poly.pdbx_seq_one_letter_code
_entity_poly.pdbx_strand_id
1 'polypeptide(L)'
;MGIHHDHLLPTPGRVVKFCTESEGKSPRKKARLRMWTRRNFLKRCVGIPLSGFILCSWGVISTSWAKAKKSLPQGFPKEQLIQMNPADIDNRNLEIDPFDKFGTTGATDITIDLKTYRLKVTGKVDQPLSLSLDQITKLPSTTQIVLLICPGVFVNNGCWTGVSLKTLLQEARTKTGAQFLDIKGAQEKVTRIPLKGLQEKKILLAYRVNEATLPRKHGFPLRLVLEDHYGSEWVKYVDEIVVS
;
A
#
# COMPACT_ATOMS: atom_id res chain seq x y z
N MET A 1 -22.04 54.13 -9.03
CA MET A 1 -22.44 52.81 -9.53
C MET A 1 -21.38 51.81 -9.12
N GLY A 2 -21.58 51.20 -7.96
CA GLY A 2 -20.64 50.21 -7.39
C GLY A 2 -21.15 48.81 -7.70
N ILE A 3 -20.29 47.96 -8.24
CA ILE A 3 -20.59 46.54 -8.49
C ILE A 3 -19.96 45.76 -7.33
N HIS A 4 -20.84 45.28 -6.45
CA HIS A 4 -20.47 44.31 -5.42
C HIS A 4 -20.25 42.94 -6.08
N HIS A 5 -19.03 42.41 -6.00
CA HIS A 5 -18.76 40.99 -6.24
C HIS A 5 -18.87 40.23 -4.91
N ASP A 6 -19.99 39.54 -4.74
CA ASP A 6 -20.16 38.56 -3.66
C ASP A 6 -19.27 37.35 -3.90
N HIS A 7 -18.20 37.23 -3.11
CA HIS A 7 -17.46 35.98 -2.97
C HIS A 7 -18.24 35.02 -2.07
N LEU A 8 -18.98 34.13 -2.69
CA LEU A 8 -19.58 32.97 -2.03
C LEU A 8 -18.46 32.03 -1.53
N LEU A 9 -18.22 32.03 -0.25
CA LEU A 9 -17.43 31.03 0.46
C LEU A 9 -18.15 29.66 0.36
N PRO A 10 -17.46 28.58 0.06
CA PRO A 10 -18.07 27.25 0.06
C PRO A 10 -18.37 26.82 1.50
N THR A 11 -19.63 26.43 1.71
CA THR A 11 -20.16 25.88 2.95
C THR A 11 -19.37 24.64 3.44
N PRO A 12 -19.02 24.56 4.74
CA PRO A 12 -18.45 23.37 5.35
C PRO A 12 -19.56 22.33 5.57
N GLY A 13 -19.53 21.22 4.89
CA GLY A 13 -20.46 20.13 5.16
C GLY A 13 -20.78 19.21 3.99
N ARG A 14 -19.78 18.60 3.38
CA ARG A 14 -20.00 17.38 2.60
C ARG A 14 -18.94 16.36 3.00
N VAL A 15 -19.33 15.50 3.93
CA VAL A 15 -18.60 14.26 4.25
C VAL A 15 -18.39 13.48 2.95
N VAL A 16 -17.13 13.36 2.56
CA VAL A 16 -16.72 12.66 1.33
C VAL A 16 -16.96 11.16 1.54
N LYS A 17 -18.04 10.65 0.96
CA LYS A 17 -18.44 9.24 0.95
C LYS A 17 -17.79 8.45 -0.20
N PHE A 18 -16.61 8.79 -0.69
CA PHE A 18 -16.08 8.17 -1.92
C PHE A 18 -14.62 7.73 -1.85
N CYS A 19 -14.23 7.06 -0.76
CA CYS A 19 -13.04 6.23 -0.83
C CYS A 19 -13.47 4.77 -0.79
N THR A 20 -13.94 4.23 -1.90
CA THR A 20 -14.14 2.79 -2.05
C THR A 20 -12.81 2.18 -2.47
N GLU A 21 -12.29 1.25 -1.67
CA GLU A 21 -11.12 0.45 -2.03
C GLU A 21 -11.41 -0.26 -3.36
N SER A 22 -10.76 0.17 -4.44
CA SER A 22 -10.87 -0.49 -5.73
C SER A 22 -9.77 -1.54 -5.84
N GLU A 23 -10.07 -2.77 -5.41
CA GLU A 23 -9.28 -3.91 -5.83
C GLU A 23 -9.51 -4.14 -7.33
N GLY A 24 -8.47 -3.98 -8.14
CA GLY A 24 -8.49 -4.28 -9.55
C GLY A 24 -8.86 -5.75 -9.78
N LYS A 25 -10.12 -6.01 -10.14
CA LYS A 25 -10.59 -7.35 -10.52
C LYS A 25 -9.90 -7.76 -11.82
N SER A 26 -8.86 -8.60 -11.71
CA SER A 26 -8.37 -9.39 -12.83
C SER A 26 -9.48 -10.30 -13.34
N PRO A 27 -9.70 -10.44 -14.66
CA PRO A 27 -10.73 -11.32 -15.20
C PRO A 27 -10.37 -12.78 -14.90
N ARG A 28 -11.05 -13.38 -13.93
CA ARG A 28 -10.94 -14.81 -13.63
C ARG A 28 -11.48 -15.59 -14.82
N LYS A 29 -10.60 -16.25 -15.57
CA LYS A 29 -10.98 -17.35 -16.45
C LYS A 29 -11.68 -18.42 -15.59
N LYS A 30 -12.96 -18.66 -15.88
CA LYS A 30 -13.76 -19.70 -15.22
C LYS A 30 -13.17 -21.07 -15.57
N ALA A 31 -12.32 -21.62 -14.72
CA ALA A 31 -11.98 -23.01 -14.75
C ALA A 31 -13.20 -23.79 -14.24
N ARG A 32 -13.80 -24.60 -15.12
CA ARG A 32 -14.88 -25.53 -14.76
C ARG A 32 -14.32 -26.55 -13.78
N LEU A 33 -14.55 -26.34 -12.48
CA LEU A 33 -14.34 -27.37 -11.46
C LEU A 33 -15.40 -28.45 -11.67
N ARG A 34 -14.95 -29.61 -12.16
CA ARG A 34 -15.74 -30.85 -12.15
C ARG A 34 -15.99 -31.22 -10.69
N MET A 35 -17.22 -31.06 -10.24
CA MET A 35 -17.63 -31.52 -8.90
C MET A 35 -17.47 -33.04 -8.85
N TRP A 36 -16.48 -33.48 -8.07
CA TRP A 36 -16.29 -34.88 -7.73
C TRP A 36 -17.23 -35.21 -6.57
N THR A 37 -18.30 -35.99 -6.85
CA THR A 37 -19.27 -36.40 -5.82
C THR A 37 -18.65 -37.44 -4.89
N ARG A 38 -19.00 -37.35 -3.59
CA ARG A 38 -18.56 -38.24 -2.49
C ARG A 38 -18.68 -39.72 -2.80
N ARG A 39 -19.55 -40.10 -3.74
CA ARG A 39 -19.84 -41.47 -4.15
C ARG A 39 -18.71 -42.18 -4.89
N ASN A 40 -17.76 -41.45 -5.49
CA ASN A 40 -16.63 -42.01 -6.26
C ASN A 40 -15.38 -42.22 -5.40
N PHE A 41 -15.36 -41.70 -4.15
CA PHE A 41 -14.22 -41.89 -3.26
C PHE A 41 -14.23 -43.27 -2.57
N LEU A 42 -15.42 -43.79 -2.27
CA LEU A 42 -15.58 -45.05 -1.51
C LEU A 42 -15.37 -46.34 -2.32
N LYS A 43 -15.28 -46.29 -3.67
CA LYS A 43 -15.11 -47.47 -4.49
C LYS A 43 -13.66 -47.91 -4.75
N ARG A 44 -12.65 -47.18 -4.25
CA ARG A 44 -11.24 -47.52 -4.46
C ARG A 44 -10.44 -47.92 -3.22
N CYS A 45 -11.09 -48.08 -2.09
CA CYS A 45 -10.41 -48.45 -0.82
C CYS A 45 -10.63 -49.93 -0.41
N VAL A 46 -10.88 -50.82 -1.37
CA VAL A 46 -10.94 -52.28 -1.06
C VAL A 46 -9.72 -52.91 -1.72
N GLY A 47 -8.70 -53.21 -0.92
CA GLY A 47 -7.58 -54.05 -1.36
C GLY A 47 -6.17 -53.54 -1.02
N ILE A 48 -5.84 -53.28 0.26
CA ILE A 48 -4.48 -53.23 0.73
C ILE A 48 -4.35 -54.03 2.02
N PRO A 49 -3.47 -55.06 2.09
CA PRO A 49 -3.31 -55.86 3.31
C PRO A 49 -2.60 -55.09 4.41
N LEU A 50 -3.01 -55.33 5.67
CA LEU A 50 -2.39 -54.82 6.88
C LEU A 50 -0.96 -55.35 7.01
N SER A 51 0.05 -54.55 6.78
CA SER A 51 1.33 -54.65 7.46
C SER A 51 2.19 -53.44 7.06
N GLY A 52 2.25 -52.45 7.92
CA GLY A 52 3.11 -51.28 7.73
C GLY A 52 2.81 -50.20 8.76
N PHE A 53 3.59 -50.14 9.81
CA PHE A 53 3.61 -49.03 10.78
C PHE A 53 3.73 -47.69 10.05
N ILE A 54 2.64 -46.95 9.90
CA ILE A 54 2.70 -45.56 9.46
C ILE A 54 3.02 -44.73 10.69
N LEU A 55 4.29 -44.38 10.85
CA LEU A 55 4.71 -43.27 11.67
C LEU A 55 4.06 -41.99 11.08
N CYS A 56 2.88 -41.63 11.58
CA CYS A 56 2.33 -40.30 11.36
C CYS A 56 3.29 -39.30 11.99
N SER A 57 4.24 -38.77 11.20
CA SER A 57 4.94 -37.54 11.56
C SER A 57 3.87 -36.45 11.65
N TRP A 58 3.48 -36.11 12.85
CA TRP A 58 2.70 -34.90 13.12
C TRP A 58 3.57 -33.72 12.69
N GLY A 59 3.43 -33.32 11.44
CA GLY A 59 3.94 -32.05 11.00
C GLY A 59 3.27 -30.98 11.87
N VAL A 60 4.06 -30.37 12.73
CA VAL A 60 3.63 -29.19 13.49
C VAL A 60 3.28 -28.14 12.45
N ILE A 61 2.00 -28.01 12.13
CA ILE A 61 1.50 -26.88 11.36
C ILE A 61 1.69 -25.68 12.28
N SER A 62 2.80 -24.99 12.12
CA SER A 62 3.02 -23.69 12.75
C SER A 62 2.07 -22.70 12.08
N THR A 63 0.84 -22.63 12.58
CA THR A 63 -0.05 -21.51 12.27
C THR A 63 0.57 -20.27 12.88
N SER A 64 1.26 -19.49 12.08
CA SER A 64 1.65 -18.14 12.49
C SER A 64 0.36 -17.34 12.61
N TRP A 65 -0.10 -17.17 13.84
CA TRP A 65 -1.23 -16.30 14.16
C TRP A 65 -0.77 -14.87 13.88
N ALA A 66 -1.18 -14.32 12.75
CA ALA A 66 -1.04 -12.88 12.54
C ALA A 66 -1.82 -12.19 13.67
N LYS A 67 -1.12 -11.33 14.44
CA LYS A 67 -1.74 -10.57 15.52
C LYS A 67 -2.89 -9.74 14.93
N ALA A 68 -4.12 -9.96 15.40
CA ALA A 68 -5.26 -9.20 14.94
C ALA A 68 -5.08 -7.71 15.29
N LYS A 69 -5.25 -6.83 14.32
CA LYS A 69 -5.21 -5.40 14.54
C LYS A 69 -6.36 -4.98 15.46
N LYS A 70 -6.10 -4.01 16.34
CA LYS A 70 -7.11 -3.43 17.23
C LYS A 70 -8.10 -2.60 16.41
N SER A 71 -9.34 -3.03 16.35
CA SER A 71 -10.43 -2.23 15.78
C SER A 71 -10.76 -1.08 16.72
N LEU A 72 -10.80 0.13 16.17
CA LEU A 72 -11.10 1.34 16.93
C LEU A 72 -12.59 1.69 16.76
N PRO A 73 -13.24 2.23 17.79
CA PRO A 73 -14.60 2.75 17.68
C PRO A 73 -14.65 3.96 16.75
N GLN A 74 -15.82 4.23 16.18
CA GLN A 74 -16.03 5.45 15.41
C GLN A 74 -15.84 6.68 16.31
N GLY A 75 -15.19 7.74 15.79
CA GLY A 75 -14.89 8.94 16.57
C GLY A 75 -13.74 8.78 17.58
N PHE A 76 -12.92 7.72 17.46
CA PHE A 76 -11.75 7.55 18.34
C PHE A 76 -10.81 8.76 18.25
N PRO A 77 -10.37 9.36 19.40
CA PRO A 77 -9.48 10.51 19.41
C PRO A 77 -8.12 10.15 18.78
N LYS A 78 -7.79 10.72 17.64
CA LYS A 78 -6.57 10.40 16.89
C LYS A 78 -5.30 10.79 17.64
N GLU A 79 -5.37 11.78 18.51
CA GLU A 79 -4.25 12.21 19.36
C GLU A 79 -3.71 11.07 20.23
N GLN A 80 -4.57 10.12 20.60
CA GLN A 80 -4.16 8.94 21.38
C GLN A 80 -3.38 7.94 20.54
N LEU A 81 -3.46 8.02 19.20
CA LEU A 81 -2.73 7.13 18.29
C LEU A 81 -1.27 7.54 18.09
N ILE A 82 -0.88 8.74 18.51
CA ILE A 82 0.42 9.35 18.22
C ILE A 82 1.61 8.56 18.79
N GLN A 83 1.36 7.75 19.82
CA GLN A 83 2.35 6.88 20.45
C GLN A 83 2.11 5.39 20.15
N MET A 84 1.08 5.07 19.37
CA MET A 84 0.73 3.67 19.09
C MET A 84 1.48 3.14 17.86
N ASN A 85 1.75 1.84 17.88
CA ASN A 85 2.33 1.18 16.71
C ASN A 85 1.29 1.07 15.59
N PRO A 86 1.53 1.62 14.39
CA PRO A 86 0.59 1.55 13.26
C PRO A 86 0.24 0.11 12.86
N ALA A 87 1.14 -0.86 13.08
CA ALA A 87 0.88 -2.27 12.78
C ALA A 87 -0.20 -2.91 13.67
N ASP A 88 -0.51 -2.31 14.81
CA ASP A 88 -1.52 -2.82 15.75
C ASP A 88 -2.92 -2.18 15.53
N ILE A 89 -3.05 -1.24 14.58
CA ILE A 89 -4.26 -0.43 14.41
C ILE A 89 -5.01 -0.82 13.14
N ASP A 90 -6.32 -1.07 13.28
CA ASP A 90 -7.26 -1.12 12.17
C ASP A 90 -7.89 0.27 11.99
N ASN A 91 -7.51 0.96 10.93
CA ASN A 91 -7.90 2.33 10.65
C ASN A 91 -9.21 2.48 9.85
N ARG A 92 -9.94 1.38 9.58
CA ARG A 92 -11.14 1.41 8.72
C ARG A 92 -12.27 2.27 9.26
N ASN A 93 -12.37 2.41 10.57
CA ASN A 93 -13.41 3.23 11.23
C ASN A 93 -12.95 4.66 11.54
N LEU A 94 -11.70 5.01 11.23
CA LEU A 94 -11.21 6.36 11.42
C LEU A 94 -11.67 7.26 10.27
N GLU A 95 -12.10 8.47 10.61
CA GLU A 95 -12.40 9.49 9.63
C GLU A 95 -11.15 9.86 8.80
N ILE A 96 -11.35 10.14 7.51
CA ILE A 96 -10.31 10.69 6.65
C ILE A 96 -10.11 12.15 7.02
N ASP A 97 -8.87 12.52 7.30
CA ASP A 97 -8.54 13.90 7.64
C ASP A 97 -8.62 14.81 6.41
N PRO A 98 -9.12 16.05 6.58
CA PRO A 98 -8.98 17.07 5.56
C PRO A 98 -7.51 17.30 5.21
N PHE A 99 -7.20 17.44 3.94
CA PHE A 99 -5.82 17.46 3.46
C PHE A 99 -5.03 18.67 3.99
N ASP A 100 -5.66 19.80 4.17
CA ASP A 100 -5.09 21.03 4.75
C ASP A 100 -4.55 20.85 6.18
N LYS A 101 -5.09 19.85 6.92
CA LYS A 101 -4.67 19.48 8.27
C LYS A 101 -3.56 18.43 8.32
N PHE A 102 -3.08 17.94 7.16
CA PHE A 102 -2.00 16.94 7.17
C PHE A 102 -0.70 17.53 7.67
N GLY A 103 -0.16 16.91 8.73
CA GLY A 103 1.17 17.18 9.21
C GLY A 103 2.26 16.74 8.24
N THR A 104 3.43 17.34 8.34
CA THR A 104 4.62 16.96 7.59
C THR A 104 5.88 17.21 8.40
N THR A 105 6.89 16.39 8.20
CA THR A 105 8.24 16.49 8.78
C THR A 105 9.29 16.29 7.68
N GLY A 106 10.52 16.65 7.97
CA GLY A 106 11.62 16.58 7.01
C GLY A 106 11.51 17.67 5.94
N ALA A 107 12.26 17.55 4.85
CA ALA A 107 12.24 18.56 3.79
C ALA A 107 10.86 18.64 3.12
N THR A 108 10.45 19.86 2.82
CA THR A 108 9.09 20.18 2.37
C THR A 108 9.04 20.95 1.06
N ASP A 109 10.19 21.46 0.58
CA ASP A 109 10.27 22.37 -0.55
C ASP A 109 11.23 21.97 -1.68
N ILE A 110 11.50 20.68 -1.79
CA ILE A 110 12.24 20.17 -2.94
C ILE A 110 11.36 20.32 -4.18
N THR A 111 11.90 21.04 -5.17
CA THR A 111 11.28 21.16 -6.49
C THR A 111 11.87 20.12 -7.42
N ILE A 112 11.01 19.26 -7.96
CA ILE A 112 11.39 18.23 -8.94
C ILE A 112 10.97 18.71 -10.32
N ASP A 113 11.92 18.80 -11.26
CA ASP A 113 11.61 19.06 -12.66
C ASP A 113 11.00 17.83 -13.32
N LEU A 114 9.70 17.89 -13.65
CA LEU A 114 8.98 16.77 -14.25
C LEU A 114 9.47 16.40 -15.66
N LYS A 115 10.13 17.30 -16.38
CA LYS A 115 10.68 17.01 -17.71
C LYS A 115 11.82 15.99 -17.62
N THR A 116 12.64 16.12 -16.59
CA THR A 116 13.81 15.26 -16.36
C THR A 116 13.53 14.13 -15.36
N TYR A 117 12.46 14.25 -14.56
CA TYR A 117 12.11 13.25 -13.56
C TYR A 117 11.90 11.87 -14.17
N ARG A 118 12.54 10.88 -13.58
CA ARG A 118 12.35 9.46 -13.90
C ARG A 118 12.36 8.63 -12.61
N LEU A 119 11.34 7.79 -12.45
CA LEU A 119 11.39 6.71 -11.48
C LEU A 119 12.19 5.55 -12.07
N LYS A 120 13.30 5.21 -11.45
CA LYS A 120 14.13 4.06 -11.85
C LYS A 120 13.78 2.84 -11.03
N VAL A 121 13.67 1.67 -11.68
CA VAL A 121 13.58 0.37 -11.00
C VAL A 121 14.72 -0.49 -11.54
N THR A 122 15.65 -0.86 -10.66
CA THR A 122 16.92 -1.52 -11.03
C THR A 122 17.23 -2.70 -10.10
N GLY A 123 18.40 -3.32 -10.27
CA GLY A 123 18.86 -4.44 -9.45
C GLY A 123 18.44 -5.80 -9.99
N LYS A 124 17.96 -6.70 -9.14
CA LYS A 124 17.52 -8.06 -9.52
C LYS A 124 16.20 -8.07 -10.30
N VAL A 125 16.19 -7.46 -11.48
CA VAL A 125 15.06 -7.42 -12.41
C VAL A 125 15.52 -7.86 -13.80
N ASP A 126 14.60 -8.43 -14.59
CA ASP A 126 14.88 -8.78 -16.01
C ASP A 126 14.68 -7.56 -16.90
N GLN A 127 13.80 -6.65 -16.51
CA GLN A 127 13.45 -5.46 -17.27
C GLN A 127 13.60 -4.20 -16.39
N PRO A 128 14.77 -3.56 -16.36
CA PRO A 128 14.93 -2.29 -15.66
C PRO A 128 13.98 -1.24 -16.22
N LEU A 129 13.36 -0.45 -15.33
CA LEU A 129 12.42 0.59 -15.71
C LEU A 129 13.03 1.98 -15.52
N SER A 130 12.61 2.91 -16.38
CA SER A 130 12.86 4.34 -16.26
C SER A 130 11.61 5.09 -16.73
N LEU A 131 10.73 5.41 -15.77
CA LEU A 131 9.38 5.90 -16.05
C LEU A 131 9.23 7.38 -15.72
N SER A 132 8.67 8.16 -16.66
CA SER A 132 8.19 9.51 -16.36
C SER A 132 6.94 9.47 -15.50
N LEU A 133 6.55 10.60 -14.88
CA LEU A 133 5.31 10.68 -14.11
C LEU A 133 4.09 10.31 -14.96
N ASP A 134 4.03 10.76 -16.22
CA ASP A 134 2.94 10.43 -17.15
C ASP A 134 2.84 8.94 -17.47
N GLN A 135 3.98 8.25 -17.56
CA GLN A 135 3.99 6.80 -17.75
C GLN A 135 3.51 6.07 -16.49
N ILE A 136 3.93 6.55 -15.31
CA ILE A 136 3.50 5.98 -14.02
C ILE A 136 2.00 6.12 -13.82
N THR A 137 1.43 7.29 -14.13
CA THR A 137 -0.02 7.53 -13.96
C THR A 137 -0.89 6.76 -14.95
N LYS A 138 -0.31 6.19 -16.01
CA LYS A 138 -1.00 5.27 -16.95
C LYS A 138 -0.98 3.81 -16.49
N LEU A 139 -0.15 3.45 -15.53
CA LEU A 139 -0.17 2.11 -14.93
C LEU A 139 -1.45 1.90 -14.12
N PRO A 140 -1.86 0.63 -13.88
CA PRO A 140 -2.98 0.34 -13.00
C PRO A 140 -2.83 1.02 -11.64
N SER A 141 -3.72 1.94 -11.33
CA SER A 141 -3.74 2.66 -10.06
C SER A 141 -4.51 1.91 -9.00
N THR A 142 -4.15 2.13 -7.75
CA THR A 142 -4.86 1.64 -6.57
C THR A 142 -5.12 2.80 -5.61
N THR A 143 -6.25 2.75 -4.92
CA THR A 143 -6.62 3.72 -3.90
C THR A 143 -6.78 3.00 -2.57
N GLN A 144 -6.08 3.47 -1.53
CA GLN A 144 -6.00 2.81 -0.24
C GLN A 144 -6.12 3.83 0.90
N ILE A 145 -6.88 3.48 1.94
CA ILE A 145 -6.91 4.27 3.18
C ILE A 145 -5.77 3.76 4.06
N VAL A 146 -4.78 4.61 4.32
CA VAL A 146 -3.62 4.28 5.14
C VAL A 146 -3.37 5.35 6.18
N LEU A 147 -3.18 4.90 7.43
CA LEU A 147 -2.88 5.74 8.58
C LEU A 147 -1.39 6.08 8.59
N LEU A 148 -1.09 7.37 8.68
CA LEU A 148 0.25 7.92 8.82
C LEU A 148 0.44 8.39 10.26
N ILE A 149 1.31 7.74 11.02
CA ILE A 149 1.70 8.15 12.37
C ILE A 149 3.13 8.66 12.35
N CYS A 150 3.34 9.90 12.76
CA CYS A 150 4.65 10.45 13.10
C CYS A 150 4.71 10.58 14.63
N PRO A 151 5.42 9.66 15.33
CA PRO A 151 5.36 9.57 16.79
C PRO A 151 5.69 10.91 17.47
N GLY A 152 4.83 11.33 18.40
CA GLY A 152 4.99 12.58 19.14
C GLY A 152 4.72 13.86 18.33
N VAL A 153 4.36 13.77 17.03
CA VAL A 153 4.21 14.93 16.14
C VAL A 153 2.78 15.06 15.60
N PHE A 154 2.31 14.06 14.83
CA PHE A 154 0.96 14.07 14.27
C PHE A 154 0.50 12.67 13.85
N VAL A 155 -0.82 12.55 13.66
CA VAL A 155 -1.49 11.40 13.08
C VAL A 155 -2.42 11.90 11.99
N ASN A 156 -2.36 11.27 10.80
CA ASN A 156 -3.30 11.56 9.73
C ASN A 156 -3.80 10.26 9.07
N ASN A 157 -5.11 10.17 8.87
CA ASN A 157 -5.71 9.09 8.10
C ASN A 157 -6.08 9.63 6.72
N GLY A 158 -5.51 9.06 5.67
CA GLY A 158 -5.65 9.57 4.31
C GLY A 158 -6.02 8.51 3.29
N CYS A 159 -6.69 8.97 2.24
CA CYS A 159 -7.02 8.18 1.07
C CYS A 159 -5.94 8.41 -0.01
N TRP A 160 -5.03 7.46 -0.16
CA TRP A 160 -3.86 7.57 -1.03
C TRP A 160 -4.09 6.86 -2.35
N THR A 161 -3.83 7.55 -3.46
CA THR A 161 -3.93 6.98 -4.81
C THR A 161 -2.57 6.99 -5.50
N GLY A 162 -2.21 5.84 -6.07
CA GLY A 162 -0.93 5.67 -6.73
C GLY A 162 -0.79 4.31 -7.39
N VAL A 163 0.44 3.92 -7.69
CA VAL A 163 0.78 2.61 -8.25
C VAL A 163 1.31 1.71 -7.15
N SER A 164 0.78 0.48 -7.04
CA SER A 164 1.28 -0.47 -6.06
C SER A 164 2.72 -0.89 -6.38
N LEU A 165 3.55 -1.14 -5.35
CA LEU A 165 4.89 -1.71 -5.58
C LEU A 165 4.81 -3.05 -6.31
N LYS A 166 3.77 -3.85 -6.04
CA LYS A 166 3.52 -5.10 -6.74
C LYS A 166 3.42 -4.90 -8.26
N THR A 167 2.66 -3.91 -8.71
CA THR A 167 2.52 -3.58 -10.14
C THR A 167 3.87 -3.23 -10.75
N LEU A 168 4.65 -2.35 -10.10
CA LEU A 168 5.97 -1.97 -10.59
C LEU A 168 6.95 -3.14 -10.68
N LEU A 169 6.93 -4.04 -9.69
CA LEU A 169 7.78 -5.24 -9.68
C LEU A 169 7.37 -6.27 -10.75
N GLN A 170 6.09 -6.37 -11.06
CA GLN A 170 5.59 -7.20 -12.17
C GLN A 170 6.05 -6.64 -13.51
N GLU A 171 5.94 -5.33 -13.73
CA GLU A 171 6.44 -4.65 -14.93
C GLU A 171 7.97 -4.81 -15.08
N ALA A 172 8.72 -4.68 -13.97
CA ALA A 172 10.17 -4.85 -13.96
C ALA A 172 10.62 -6.32 -14.07
N ARG A 173 9.71 -7.29 -13.93
CA ARG A 173 9.99 -8.73 -13.95
C ARG A 173 11.07 -9.10 -12.93
N THR A 174 10.72 -8.98 -11.65
CA THR A 174 11.63 -9.31 -10.55
C THR A 174 12.16 -10.73 -10.66
N LYS A 175 13.49 -10.88 -10.59
CA LYS A 175 14.19 -12.17 -10.66
C LYS A 175 13.96 -13.00 -9.40
N THR A 176 14.03 -14.31 -9.57
CA THR A 176 14.05 -15.27 -8.46
C THR A 176 15.24 -14.99 -7.55
N GLY A 177 15.02 -15.08 -6.21
CA GLY A 177 16.07 -14.83 -5.22
C GLY A 177 16.23 -13.34 -4.82
N ALA A 178 15.40 -12.45 -5.35
CA ALA A 178 15.27 -11.11 -4.80
C ALA A 178 14.61 -11.17 -3.41
N GLN A 179 15.14 -10.43 -2.44
CA GLN A 179 14.70 -10.47 -1.05
C GLN A 179 14.23 -9.13 -0.51
N PHE A 180 14.81 -8.03 -0.99
CA PHE A 180 14.55 -6.69 -0.48
C PHE A 180 14.34 -5.67 -1.60
N LEU A 181 13.67 -4.57 -1.23
CA LEU A 181 13.56 -3.35 -2.01
C LEU A 181 14.19 -2.22 -1.22
N ASP A 182 15.16 -1.54 -1.80
CA ASP A 182 15.66 -0.26 -1.30
C ASP A 182 14.97 0.87 -2.08
N ILE A 183 14.11 1.60 -1.40
CA ILE A 183 13.36 2.72 -1.99
C ILE A 183 14.04 4.01 -1.59
N LYS A 184 14.46 4.77 -2.58
CA LYS A 184 15.22 6.01 -2.42
C LYS A 184 14.41 7.21 -2.91
N GLY A 185 14.69 8.35 -2.33
CA GLY A 185 14.13 9.63 -2.73
C GLY A 185 15.22 10.70 -2.81
N ALA A 186 14.91 11.85 -3.42
CA ALA A 186 15.83 12.95 -3.67
C ALA A 186 16.54 13.52 -2.42
N GLN A 187 16.24 13.04 -1.22
CA GLN A 187 16.85 13.46 0.06
C GLN A 187 17.85 12.44 0.60
N GLU A 188 18.37 11.56 -0.23
CA GLU A 188 19.24 10.45 0.19
C GLU A 188 18.60 9.49 1.22
N LYS A 189 17.32 9.70 1.51
CA LYS A 189 16.56 8.81 2.40
C LYS A 189 16.31 7.49 1.72
N VAL A 190 16.66 6.40 2.39
CA VAL A 190 16.44 5.04 1.91
C VAL A 190 15.57 4.29 2.92
N THR A 191 14.54 3.62 2.42
CA THR A 191 13.76 2.66 3.21
C THR A 191 13.87 1.28 2.58
N ARG A 192 14.31 0.31 3.37
CA ARG A 192 14.42 -1.09 2.96
C ARG A 192 13.18 -1.87 3.35
N ILE A 193 12.57 -2.55 2.39
CA ILE A 193 11.36 -3.35 2.57
C ILE A 193 11.63 -4.78 2.14
N PRO A 194 11.29 -5.80 2.97
CA PRO A 194 11.37 -7.18 2.54
C PRO A 194 10.28 -7.48 1.49
N LEU A 195 10.66 -8.22 0.44
CA LEU A 195 9.70 -8.69 -0.58
C LEU A 195 8.71 -9.70 -0.02
N LYS A 196 9.11 -10.45 1.01
CA LYS A 196 8.24 -11.40 1.71
C LYS A 196 7.10 -10.63 2.39
N GLY A 197 5.86 -10.98 2.08
CA GLY A 197 4.67 -10.33 2.65
C GLY A 197 4.24 -9.02 1.96
N LEU A 198 4.97 -8.56 0.95
CA LEU A 198 4.59 -7.36 0.17
C LEU A 198 3.20 -7.47 -0.45
N GLN A 199 2.76 -8.69 -0.77
CA GLN A 199 1.48 -8.97 -1.42
C GLN A 199 0.28 -8.71 -0.50
N GLU A 200 0.49 -8.78 0.82
CA GLU A 200 -0.55 -8.71 1.85
C GLU A 200 -0.74 -7.31 2.42
N LYS A 201 0.18 -6.39 2.10
CA LYS A 201 0.20 -5.03 2.65
C LYS A 201 -0.18 -3.96 1.62
N LYS A 202 -0.78 -2.88 2.10
CA LYS A 202 -1.08 -1.68 1.32
C LYS A 202 0.19 -0.84 1.16
N ILE A 203 0.97 -1.13 0.13
CA ILE A 203 2.22 -0.43 -0.17
C ILE A 203 2.17 0.10 -1.59
N LEU A 204 2.26 1.41 -1.74
CA LEU A 204 2.15 2.08 -3.03
C LEU A 204 3.04 3.33 -3.12
N LEU A 205 3.36 3.72 -4.34
CA LEU A 205 3.90 5.03 -4.65
C LEU A 205 2.74 5.97 -5.00
N ALA A 206 2.37 6.82 -4.04
CA ALA A 206 1.25 7.74 -4.18
C ALA A 206 1.66 9.01 -4.95
N TYR A 207 0.80 9.43 -5.85
CA TYR A 207 0.85 10.72 -6.55
C TYR A 207 -0.38 11.59 -6.28
N ARG A 208 -1.38 11.06 -5.56
CA ARG A 208 -2.56 11.79 -5.08
C ARG A 208 -2.89 11.40 -3.64
N VAL A 209 -3.55 12.31 -2.94
CA VAL A 209 -4.11 12.09 -1.61
C VAL A 209 -5.45 12.81 -1.51
N ASN A 210 -6.47 12.13 -0.96
CA ASN A 210 -7.84 12.65 -0.86
C ASN A 210 -8.32 13.26 -2.19
N GLU A 211 -8.13 12.53 -3.29
CA GLU A 211 -8.48 12.93 -4.66
C GLU A 211 -7.71 14.14 -5.23
N ALA A 212 -6.95 14.86 -4.43
CA ALA A 212 -6.09 15.95 -4.88
C ALA A 212 -4.71 15.44 -5.32
N THR A 213 -4.06 16.17 -6.24
CA THR A 213 -2.65 15.93 -6.56
C THR A 213 -1.81 16.07 -5.29
N LEU A 214 -0.87 15.16 -5.10
CA LEU A 214 0.04 15.19 -3.94
C LEU A 214 0.82 16.52 -3.95
N PRO A 215 0.73 17.36 -2.91
CA PRO A 215 1.48 18.60 -2.90
C PRO A 215 2.98 18.38 -2.70
N ARG A 216 3.78 19.37 -3.13
CA ARG A 216 5.22 19.34 -3.03
C ARG A 216 5.71 19.06 -1.60
N LYS A 217 5.19 19.75 -0.59
CA LYS A 217 5.56 19.54 0.83
C LYS A 217 5.35 18.13 1.33
N HIS A 218 4.47 17.37 0.67
CA HIS A 218 4.15 15.97 1.03
C HIS A 218 4.86 14.95 0.15
N GLY A 219 5.73 15.38 -0.79
CA GLY A 219 6.61 14.49 -1.55
C GLY A 219 6.25 14.30 -3.02
N PHE A 220 5.53 15.26 -3.66
CA PHE A 220 5.32 15.24 -5.10
C PHE A 220 6.67 15.16 -5.86
N PRO A 221 6.82 14.35 -6.95
CA PRO A 221 5.77 13.68 -7.68
C PRO A 221 5.31 12.32 -7.10
N LEU A 222 6.16 11.63 -6.35
CA LEU A 222 5.86 10.32 -5.77
C LEU A 222 6.27 10.25 -4.30
N ARG A 223 5.38 9.68 -3.49
CA ARG A 223 5.62 9.38 -2.08
C ARG A 223 5.39 7.89 -1.82
N LEU A 224 6.32 7.27 -1.10
CA LEU A 224 6.11 5.93 -0.56
C LEU A 224 5.06 5.99 0.56
N VAL A 225 4.02 5.19 0.43
CA VAL A 225 2.99 4.93 1.43
C VAL A 225 3.15 3.50 1.91
N LEU A 226 3.38 3.34 3.22
CA LEU A 226 3.64 2.06 3.86
C LEU A 226 2.59 1.79 4.93
N GLU A 227 1.68 0.85 4.69
CA GLU A 227 0.82 0.33 5.75
C GLU A 227 1.67 -0.31 6.86
N ASP A 228 1.25 -0.14 8.12
CA ASP A 228 1.89 -0.72 9.31
C ASP A 228 3.27 -0.15 9.68
N HIS A 229 3.67 0.97 9.10
CA HIS A 229 4.95 1.61 9.34
C HIS A 229 4.79 3.06 9.77
N TYR A 230 5.72 3.53 10.58
CA TYR A 230 5.74 4.94 10.99
C TYR A 230 6.08 5.87 9.81
N GLY A 231 5.59 7.12 9.89
CA GLY A 231 5.85 8.14 8.87
C GLY A 231 7.33 8.43 8.63
N SER A 232 8.19 8.13 9.61
CA SER A 232 9.63 8.22 9.45
C SER A 232 10.20 7.24 8.42
N GLU A 233 9.50 6.16 8.10
CA GLU A 233 9.90 5.18 7.09
C GLU A 233 9.32 5.49 5.68
N TRP A 234 8.40 6.44 5.60
CA TRP A 234 7.81 6.85 4.33
C TRP A 234 8.74 7.81 3.58
N VAL A 235 9.17 7.42 2.39
CA VAL A 235 10.07 8.23 1.55
C VAL A 235 9.27 9.23 0.74
N LYS A 236 9.67 10.51 0.78
CA LYS A 236 9.18 11.57 -0.09
C LYS A 236 10.06 11.69 -1.34
N TYR A 237 9.49 12.21 -2.44
CA TYR A 237 10.20 12.49 -3.69
C TYR A 237 10.93 11.25 -4.22
N VAL A 238 10.23 10.11 -4.23
CA VAL A 238 10.79 8.82 -4.65
C VAL A 238 11.22 8.88 -6.12
N ASP A 239 12.46 8.48 -6.40
CA ASP A 239 13.05 8.47 -7.73
C ASP A 239 13.75 7.16 -8.10
N GLU A 240 14.06 6.30 -7.11
CA GLU A 240 14.70 5.02 -7.36
C GLU A 240 14.17 3.89 -6.47
N ILE A 241 14.05 2.71 -7.06
CA ILE A 241 13.80 1.43 -6.39
C ILE A 241 14.90 0.47 -6.82
N VAL A 242 15.67 -0.07 -5.88
CA VAL A 242 16.68 -1.09 -6.14
C VAL A 242 16.21 -2.42 -5.58
N VAL A 243 16.09 -3.42 -6.43
CA VAL A 243 15.71 -4.79 -6.07
C VAL A 243 16.98 -5.59 -5.76
N SER A 244 17.10 -6.15 -4.54
CA SER A 244 18.30 -6.86 -4.07
C SER A 244 18.01 -8.26 -3.51
#